data_d4b1bb4b481e99451358da1946ca0d91
#
_entry.id   d4b1bb4b481e99451358da1946ca0d91
#
_cell.length_a   1.000
_cell.length_b   1.000
_cell.length_c   1.000
_cell.angle_alpha   90.00
_cell.angle_beta   90.00
_cell.angle_gamma   90.00
#
_symmetry.space_group_name_H-M   'P 1'
#
loop_
_entity.id
_entity.type
_entity.pdbx_description
1 polymer ?
#
loop_
_entity_poly.entity_id
_entity_poly.type
_entity_poly.pdbx_seq_one_letter_code
_entity_poly.pdbx_strand_id
1 'polypeptide(L)'
;ECLSHPETSAEDGVKVLVDFTRNIKRNRTRFDSHCASLRIINVIKFCSRFEIDQEEINSFVFSQALYVRKNSEVHLRNNHLLENCFALLFASHYFNQEKLFHYASKGLLKSLDKQILNDGAHFELCPMYHLWTINRLLECLQILKKSDFKVKSISEEIEN
;
A
#
# COMPACT_ATOMS: atom_id res chain seq x y z
N GLU A 1 -11.58 -0.57 7.55
CA GLU A 1 -12.65 0.44 7.79
C GLU A 1 -12.56 1.02 9.21
N CYS A 2 -12.49 0.20 10.27
CA CYS A 2 -12.43 0.69 11.66
C CYS A 2 -11.32 1.75 11.88
N LEU A 3 -10.10 1.50 11.41
CA LEU A 3 -8.96 2.41 11.58
C LEU A 3 -9.07 3.73 10.80
N SER A 4 -9.93 3.78 9.79
CA SER A 4 -10.15 4.96 8.94
C SER A 4 -11.32 5.82 9.43
N HIS A 5 -12.08 5.36 10.45
CA HIS A 5 -13.22 6.09 10.96
C HIS A 5 -12.77 7.36 11.68
N PRO A 6 -13.40 8.53 11.44
CA PRO A 6 -12.99 9.80 12.04
C PRO A 6 -12.97 9.80 13.57
N GLU A 7 -13.87 9.04 14.20
CA GLU A 7 -14.03 8.94 15.66
C GLU A 7 -13.12 7.89 16.32
N THR A 8 -12.36 7.12 15.54
CA THR A 8 -11.46 6.12 16.12
C THR A 8 -10.32 6.83 16.87
N SER A 9 -10.24 6.56 18.19
CA SER A 9 -9.14 7.05 19.00
C SER A 9 -7.85 6.28 18.71
N ALA A 10 -6.71 6.90 19.01
CA ALA A 10 -5.41 6.24 18.90
C ALA A 10 -5.35 4.96 19.76
N GLU A 11 -5.86 5.05 20.98
CA GLU A 11 -5.83 3.95 21.95
C GLU A 11 -6.67 2.75 21.48
N ASP A 12 -7.89 2.99 21.01
CA ASP A 12 -8.77 1.92 20.53
C ASP A 12 -8.22 1.26 19.27
N GLY A 13 -7.68 2.08 18.37
CA GLY A 13 -7.03 1.56 17.15
C GLY A 13 -5.82 0.69 17.45
N VAL A 14 -4.98 1.08 18.42
CA VAL A 14 -3.83 0.28 18.87
C VAL A 14 -4.29 -1.03 19.48
N LYS A 15 -5.31 -1.02 20.37
CA LYS A 15 -5.86 -2.25 20.97
C LYS A 15 -6.32 -3.23 19.88
N VAL A 16 -7.07 -2.74 18.89
CA VAL A 16 -7.55 -3.54 17.76
C VAL A 16 -6.38 -4.12 16.94
N LEU A 17 -5.36 -3.31 16.66
CA LEU A 17 -4.18 -3.77 15.91
C LEU A 17 -3.40 -4.84 16.67
N VAL A 18 -3.13 -4.63 17.95
CA VAL A 18 -2.39 -5.59 18.77
C VAL A 18 -3.15 -6.91 18.88
N ASP A 19 -4.47 -6.86 19.15
CA ASP A 19 -5.29 -8.07 19.17
C ASP A 19 -5.27 -8.79 17.81
N PHE A 20 -5.40 -8.05 16.74
CA PHE A 20 -5.34 -8.59 15.38
C PHE A 20 -3.97 -9.24 15.08
N THR A 21 -2.84 -8.61 15.42
CA THR A 21 -1.50 -9.16 15.17
C THR A 21 -1.30 -10.48 15.91
N ARG A 22 -1.81 -10.59 17.13
CA ARG A 22 -1.70 -11.81 17.96
C ARG A 22 -2.57 -12.95 17.47
N ASN A 23 -3.72 -12.63 16.89
CA ASN A 23 -4.73 -13.62 16.49
C ASN A 23 -4.69 -13.99 15.00
N ILE A 24 -4.00 -13.24 14.14
CA ILE A 24 -4.00 -13.47 12.69
C ILE A 24 -3.47 -14.85 12.30
N LYS A 25 -2.52 -15.41 13.04
CA LYS A 25 -1.95 -16.75 12.79
C LYS A 25 -2.99 -17.88 12.89
N ARG A 26 -4.10 -17.64 13.60
CA ARG A 26 -5.20 -18.61 13.76
C ARG A 26 -6.15 -18.65 12.54
N ASN A 27 -6.15 -17.60 11.73
CA ASN A 27 -7.07 -17.44 10.59
C ASN A 27 -6.30 -17.52 9.25
N ARG A 28 -5.97 -18.73 8.79
CA ARG A 28 -5.22 -18.98 7.54
C ARG A 28 -5.89 -18.43 6.26
N THR A 29 -7.18 -18.19 6.26
CA THR A 29 -7.98 -17.77 5.09
C THR A 29 -7.82 -16.27 4.71
N ARG A 30 -7.02 -15.50 5.45
CA ARG A 30 -6.84 -14.04 5.24
C ARG A 30 -5.45 -13.66 4.73
N PHE A 31 -4.73 -14.60 4.16
CA PHE A 31 -3.37 -14.39 3.65
C PHE A 31 -3.32 -14.31 2.12
N ASP A 32 -4.29 -13.65 1.47
CA ASP A 32 -4.04 -13.22 0.11
C ASP A 32 -3.27 -11.89 0.08
N SER A 33 -2.53 -11.66 -1.00
CA SER A 33 -1.65 -10.50 -1.13
C SER A 33 -2.45 -9.20 -1.25
N HIS A 34 -3.66 -9.23 -1.82
CA HIS A 34 -4.52 -8.05 -1.91
C HIS A 34 -5.03 -7.59 -0.54
N CYS A 35 -5.58 -8.51 0.27
CA CYS A 35 -5.99 -8.19 1.64
C CYS A 35 -4.82 -7.72 2.52
N ALA A 36 -3.63 -8.29 2.33
CA ALA A 36 -2.43 -7.86 3.02
C ALA A 36 -2.04 -6.44 2.61
N SER A 37 -2.13 -6.09 1.32
CA SER A 37 -1.83 -4.77 0.78
C SER A 37 -2.75 -3.69 1.34
N LEU A 38 -4.06 -3.91 1.34
CA LEU A 38 -5.02 -3.00 1.95
C LEU A 38 -4.74 -2.77 3.43
N ARG A 39 -4.37 -3.82 4.15
CA ARG A 39 -4.02 -3.75 5.57
C ARG A 39 -2.76 -2.93 5.80
N ILE A 40 -1.69 -3.17 5.03
CA ILE A 40 -0.44 -2.40 5.12
C ILE A 40 -0.72 -0.91 5.00
N ILE A 41 -1.43 -0.50 3.94
CA ILE A 41 -1.73 0.90 3.67
C ILE A 41 -2.53 1.52 4.82
N ASN A 42 -3.60 0.85 5.27
CA ASN A 42 -4.46 1.38 6.32
C ASN A 42 -3.77 1.48 7.68
N VAL A 43 -2.94 0.48 8.04
CA VAL A 43 -2.18 0.51 9.31
C VAL A 43 -1.11 1.60 9.25
N ILE A 44 -0.36 1.74 8.16
CA ILE A 44 0.64 2.80 8.02
C ILE A 44 -0.02 4.19 8.11
N LYS A 45 -1.15 4.41 7.44
CA LYS A 45 -1.90 5.66 7.53
C LYS A 45 -2.35 5.96 8.96
N PHE A 46 -2.87 4.96 9.66
CA PHE A 46 -3.28 5.08 11.06
C PHE A 46 -2.08 5.42 11.95
N CYS A 47 -0.99 4.66 11.86
CA CYS A 47 0.22 4.91 12.66
C CYS A 47 0.82 6.29 12.37
N SER A 48 0.87 6.71 11.10
CA SER A 48 1.37 8.04 10.72
C SER A 48 0.47 9.17 11.21
N ARG A 49 -0.85 8.98 11.21
CA ARG A 49 -1.81 9.99 11.70
C ARG A 49 -1.68 10.27 13.19
N PHE A 50 -1.46 9.23 13.98
CA PHE A 50 -1.44 9.30 15.44
C PHE A 50 -0.02 9.20 16.02
N GLU A 51 1.01 9.27 15.18
CA GLU A 51 2.42 9.17 15.58
C GLU A 51 2.73 7.92 16.42
N ILE A 52 2.10 6.78 16.04
CA ILE A 52 2.25 5.52 16.76
C ILE A 52 3.52 4.81 16.27
N ASP A 53 4.45 4.61 17.19
CA ASP A 53 5.68 3.82 16.98
C ASP A 53 5.72 2.66 17.97
N GLN A 54 5.12 1.52 17.59
CA GLN A 54 5.11 0.31 18.39
C GLN A 54 5.77 -0.85 17.63
N GLU A 55 6.79 -1.43 18.22
CA GLU A 55 7.59 -2.49 17.61
C GLU A 55 6.74 -3.70 17.17
N GLU A 56 5.75 -4.10 17.95
CA GLU A 56 4.86 -5.23 17.62
C GLU A 56 4.06 -4.95 16.35
N ILE A 57 3.50 -3.74 16.21
CA ILE A 57 2.75 -3.32 15.02
C ILE A 57 3.68 -3.17 13.82
N ASN A 58 4.82 -2.50 14.00
CA ASN A 58 5.80 -2.27 12.95
C ASN A 58 6.37 -3.58 12.40
N SER A 59 6.75 -4.51 13.26
CA SER A 59 7.23 -5.85 12.89
C SER A 59 6.17 -6.62 12.12
N PHE A 60 4.91 -6.52 12.54
CA PHE A 60 3.79 -7.15 11.84
C PHE A 60 3.62 -6.55 10.44
N VAL A 61 3.53 -5.23 10.30
CA VAL A 61 3.36 -4.56 8.99
C VAL A 61 4.52 -4.87 8.06
N PHE A 62 5.76 -4.85 8.57
CA PHE A 62 6.93 -5.19 7.77
C PHE A 62 6.89 -6.65 7.29
N SER A 63 6.49 -7.59 8.14
CA SER A 63 6.32 -9.00 7.76
C SER A 63 5.26 -9.17 6.66
N GLN A 64 4.17 -8.39 6.71
CA GLN A 64 3.14 -8.38 5.65
C GLN A 64 3.70 -7.81 4.34
N ALA A 65 4.53 -6.78 4.39
CA ALA A 65 5.17 -6.23 3.19
C ALA A 65 6.12 -7.25 2.53
N LEU A 66 6.91 -7.98 3.31
CA LEU A 66 7.74 -9.08 2.80
C LEU A 66 6.88 -10.21 2.20
N TYR A 67 5.75 -10.53 2.82
CA TYR A 67 4.80 -11.50 2.29
C TYR A 67 4.22 -11.06 0.94
N VAL A 68 3.72 -9.81 0.84
CA VAL A 68 3.19 -9.24 -0.41
C VAL A 68 4.27 -9.26 -1.49
N ARG A 69 5.51 -8.83 -1.19
CA ARG A 69 6.62 -8.86 -2.14
C ARG A 69 6.89 -10.27 -2.68
N LYS A 70 6.84 -11.29 -1.83
CA LYS A 70 7.08 -12.68 -2.22
C LYS A 70 5.93 -13.29 -3.02
N ASN A 71 4.69 -12.89 -2.72
CA ASN A 71 3.46 -13.46 -3.26
C ASN A 71 2.71 -12.48 -4.16
N SER A 72 3.39 -11.45 -4.71
CA SER A 72 2.79 -10.53 -5.67
C SER A 72 2.22 -11.32 -6.85
N GLU A 73 0.96 -11.08 -7.17
CA GLU A 73 0.20 -11.78 -8.21
C GLU A 73 0.58 -11.25 -9.61
N VAL A 74 1.86 -11.34 -9.97
CA VAL A 74 2.42 -10.80 -11.23
C VAL A 74 1.75 -11.39 -12.47
N HIS A 75 1.14 -12.57 -12.34
CA HIS A 75 0.42 -13.28 -13.40
C HIS A 75 -1.04 -12.83 -13.55
N LEU A 76 -1.64 -12.30 -12.49
CA LEU A 76 -2.99 -11.76 -12.49
C LEU A 76 -2.96 -10.25 -12.80
N ARG A 77 -2.70 -9.85 -14.01
CA ARG A 77 -2.56 -8.45 -14.50
C ARG A 77 -3.78 -7.57 -14.22
N ASN A 78 -4.24 -7.52 -12.96
CA ASN A 78 -5.45 -6.87 -12.50
C ASN A 78 -5.13 -5.83 -11.40
N ASN A 79 -6.15 -5.18 -10.89
CA ASN A 79 -6.10 -4.20 -9.81
C ASN A 79 -5.35 -4.69 -8.55
N HIS A 80 -5.31 -6.01 -8.29
CA HIS A 80 -4.61 -6.57 -7.15
C HIS A 80 -3.09 -6.35 -7.23
N LEU A 81 -2.50 -6.51 -8.43
CA LEU A 81 -1.07 -6.25 -8.61
C LEU A 81 -0.74 -4.77 -8.39
N LEU A 82 -1.60 -3.88 -8.89
CA LEU A 82 -1.43 -2.45 -8.69
C LEU A 82 -1.49 -2.08 -7.20
N GLU A 83 -2.47 -2.63 -6.46
CA GLU A 83 -2.57 -2.42 -5.02
C GLU A 83 -1.37 -3.00 -4.24
N ASN A 84 -0.83 -4.13 -4.68
CA ASN A 84 0.40 -4.68 -4.10
C ASN A 84 1.58 -3.71 -4.27
N CYS A 85 1.72 -3.08 -5.44
CA CYS A 85 2.76 -2.08 -5.68
C CYS A 85 2.57 -0.84 -4.80
N PHE A 86 1.35 -0.34 -4.66
CA PHE A 86 1.04 0.77 -3.77
C PHE A 86 1.40 0.44 -2.32
N ALA A 87 0.99 -0.71 -1.81
CA ALA A 87 1.29 -1.13 -0.44
C ALA A 87 2.81 -1.23 -0.18
N LEU A 88 3.56 -1.74 -1.15
CA LEU A 88 5.01 -1.84 -1.04
C LEU A 88 5.69 -0.47 -1.10
N LEU A 89 5.16 0.51 -1.85
CA LEU A 89 5.64 1.89 -1.83
C LEU A 89 5.40 2.54 -0.46
N PHE A 90 4.19 2.40 0.10
CA PHE A 90 3.89 2.88 1.45
C PHE A 90 4.85 2.28 2.49
N ALA A 91 5.02 0.95 2.47
CA ALA A 91 5.92 0.26 3.39
C ALA A 91 7.39 0.68 3.21
N SER A 92 7.84 0.86 1.97
CA SER A 92 9.22 1.26 1.69
C SER A 92 9.56 2.64 2.25
N HIS A 93 8.63 3.59 2.13
CA HIS A 93 8.78 4.92 2.72
C HIS A 93 8.73 4.87 4.25
N TYR A 94 7.70 4.22 4.80
CA TYR A 94 7.48 4.14 6.25
C TYR A 94 8.66 3.49 7.00
N PHE A 95 9.25 2.44 6.43
CA PHE A 95 10.40 1.71 7.01
C PHE A 95 11.76 2.15 6.44
N ASN A 96 11.82 3.17 5.62
CA ASN A 96 13.03 3.67 4.95
C ASN A 96 13.81 2.55 4.21
N GLN A 97 13.13 1.76 3.37
CA GLN A 97 13.67 0.58 2.69
C GLN A 97 13.88 0.82 1.19
N GLU A 98 15.06 1.32 0.80
CA GLU A 98 15.41 1.67 -0.58
C GLU A 98 15.21 0.51 -1.58
N LYS A 99 15.66 -0.70 -1.23
CA LYS A 99 15.50 -1.88 -2.11
C LYS A 99 14.03 -2.23 -2.36
N LEU A 100 13.18 -2.06 -1.34
CA LEU A 100 11.74 -2.29 -1.47
C LEU A 100 11.11 -1.20 -2.32
N PHE A 101 11.55 0.04 -2.16
CA PHE A 101 11.14 1.19 -2.96
C PHE A 101 11.40 0.95 -4.45
N HIS A 102 12.63 0.60 -4.84
CA HIS A 102 12.96 0.32 -6.25
C HIS A 102 12.15 -0.84 -6.83
N TYR A 103 11.92 -1.90 -6.04
CA TYR A 103 11.09 -3.02 -6.47
C TYR A 103 9.64 -2.57 -6.72
N ALA A 104 9.04 -1.85 -5.79
CA ALA A 104 7.66 -1.38 -5.86
C ALA A 104 7.44 -0.38 -6.98
N SER A 105 8.36 0.59 -7.14
CA SER A 105 8.32 1.61 -8.19
C SER A 105 8.36 1.00 -9.59
N LYS A 106 9.30 0.07 -9.83
CA LYS A 106 9.38 -0.63 -11.11
C LYS A 106 8.12 -1.43 -11.42
N GLY A 107 7.54 -2.06 -10.39
CA GLY A 107 6.28 -2.79 -10.52
C GLY A 107 5.10 -1.86 -10.82
N LEU A 108 5.03 -0.71 -10.14
CA LEU A 108 4.00 0.30 -10.34
C LEU A 108 4.03 0.85 -11.76
N LEU A 109 5.17 1.38 -12.22
CA LEU A 109 5.30 1.96 -13.56
C LEU A 109 4.91 0.95 -14.65
N LYS A 110 5.40 -0.30 -14.53
CA LYS A 110 5.02 -1.36 -15.47
C LYS A 110 3.53 -1.71 -15.42
N SER A 111 2.88 -1.53 -14.28
CA SER A 111 1.45 -1.80 -14.15
C SER A 111 0.62 -0.65 -14.71
N LEU A 112 1.03 0.59 -14.49
CA LEU A 112 0.40 1.78 -15.05
C LEU A 112 0.44 1.77 -16.57
N ASP A 113 1.60 1.54 -17.18
CA ASP A 113 1.78 1.39 -18.63
C ASP A 113 0.80 0.40 -19.29
N LYS A 114 0.32 -0.60 -18.52
CA LYS A 114 -0.60 -1.62 -19.02
C LYS A 114 -2.06 -1.39 -18.66
N GLN A 115 -2.31 -0.64 -17.59
CA GLN A 115 -3.65 -0.48 -17.05
C GLN A 115 -4.25 0.89 -17.33
N ILE A 116 -3.43 1.86 -17.71
CA ILE A 116 -3.91 3.17 -18.12
C ILE A 116 -3.84 3.26 -19.65
N LEU A 117 -4.96 3.58 -20.26
CA LEU A 117 -5.11 3.74 -21.70
C LEU A 117 -4.55 5.11 -22.15
N ASN A 118 -4.35 5.29 -23.44
CA ASN A 118 -3.80 6.52 -24.02
C ASN A 118 -4.65 7.79 -23.73
N ASP A 119 -5.94 7.61 -23.42
CA ASP A 119 -6.85 8.68 -23.02
C ASP A 119 -6.88 8.93 -21.50
N GLY A 120 -6.02 8.21 -20.73
CA GLY A 120 -5.95 8.26 -19.29
C GLY A 120 -6.97 7.38 -18.55
N ALA A 121 -7.88 6.71 -19.25
CA ALA A 121 -8.86 5.82 -18.61
C ALA A 121 -8.23 4.53 -18.11
N HIS A 122 -8.75 3.97 -17.02
CA HIS A 122 -8.38 2.64 -16.58
C HIS A 122 -8.92 1.58 -17.56
N PHE A 123 -8.11 0.58 -17.93
CA PHE A 123 -8.40 -0.39 -18.99
C PHE A 123 -9.68 -1.22 -18.77
N GLU A 124 -10.11 -1.41 -17.53
CA GLU A 124 -11.37 -2.11 -17.20
C GLU A 124 -12.62 -1.25 -17.48
N LEU A 125 -12.47 0.02 -17.88
CA LEU A 125 -13.54 0.97 -18.19
C LEU A 125 -14.60 1.08 -17.08
N CYS A 126 -14.19 0.84 -15.85
CA CYS A 126 -15.02 0.92 -14.66
C CYS A 126 -14.71 2.22 -13.89
N PRO A 127 -15.68 3.16 -13.77
CA PRO A 127 -15.44 4.43 -13.07
C PRO A 127 -14.94 4.26 -11.63
N MET A 128 -15.40 3.22 -10.93
CA MET A 128 -14.98 2.94 -9.56
C MET A 128 -13.49 2.60 -9.49
N TYR A 129 -12.99 1.72 -10.35
CA TYR A 129 -11.57 1.36 -10.38
C TYR A 129 -10.70 2.51 -10.85
N HIS A 130 -11.19 3.32 -11.80
CA HIS A 130 -10.51 4.52 -12.25
C HIS A 130 -10.32 5.52 -11.11
N LEU A 131 -11.38 5.88 -10.40
CA LEU A 131 -11.33 6.78 -9.26
C LEU A 131 -10.46 6.24 -8.12
N TRP A 132 -10.51 4.93 -7.87
CA TRP A 132 -9.69 4.30 -6.86
C TRP A 132 -8.19 4.36 -7.21
N THR A 133 -7.84 4.08 -8.46
CA THR A 133 -6.47 4.20 -8.96
C THR A 133 -5.95 5.63 -8.84
N ILE A 134 -6.74 6.63 -9.26
CA ILE A 134 -6.39 8.05 -9.12
C ILE A 134 -6.13 8.39 -7.64
N ASN A 135 -7.03 7.99 -6.74
CA ASN A 135 -6.85 8.27 -5.32
C ASN A 135 -5.54 7.68 -4.77
N ARG A 136 -5.21 6.42 -5.14
CA ARG A 136 -3.96 5.78 -4.76
C ARG A 136 -2.73 6.48 -5.34
N LEU A 137 -2.79 6.93 -6.58
CA LEU A 137 -1.71 7.68 -7.21
C LEU A 137 -1.46 9.01 -6.50
N LEU A 138 -2.51 9.75 -6.15
CA LEU A 138 -2.40 11.00 -5.37
C LEU A 138 -1.78 10.77 -3.99
N GLU A 139 -2.17 9.69 -3.30
CA GLU A 139 -1.56 9.30 -2.03
C GLU A 139 -0.07 8.95 -2.20
N CYS A 140 0.29 8.22 -3.26
CA CYS A 140 1.68 7.91 -3.58
C CYS A 140 2.50 9.18 -3.87
N LEU A 141 1.97 10.13 -4.65
CA LEU A 141 2.65 11.40 -4.90
C LEU A 141 2.94 12.17 -3.61
N GLN A 142 2.04 12.15 -2.64
CA GLN A 142 2.27 12.79 -1.34
C GLN A 142 3.42 12.12 -0.57
N ILE A 143 3.52 10.79 -0.62
CA ILE A 143 4.61 10.03 -0.02
C ILE A 143 5.93 10.33 -0.73
N LEU A 144 5.92 10.32 -2.06
CA LEU A 144 7.10 10.56 -2.88
C LEU A 144 7.68 11.96 -2.64
N LYS A 145 6.84 13.00 -2.48
CA LYS A 145 7.28 14.37 -2.15
C LYS A 145 7.96 14.49 -0.78
N LYS A 146 7.71 13.56 0.13
CA LYS A 146 8.31 13.50 1.48
C LYS A 146 9.46 12.50 1.58
N SER A 147 9.76 11.76 0.50
CA SER A 147 10.76 10.71 0.51
C SER A 147 12.15 11.23 0.21
N ASP A 148 13.15 10.76 0.95
CA ASP A 148 14.57 11.03 0.70
C ASP A 148 15.12 10.22 -0.50
N PHE A 149 14.35 9.29 -1.04
CA PHE A 149 14.73 8.51 -2.20
C PHE A 149 14.75 9.37 -3.46
N LYS A 150 15.68 9.10 -4.40
CA LYS A 150 15.73 9.78 -5.71
C LYS A 150 14.52 9.40 -6.56
N VAL A 151 13.47 10.22 -6.51
CA VAL A 151 12.11 9.88 -6.94
C VAL A 151 11.73 10.55 -8.27
N LYS A 152 12.57 11.44 -8.82
CA LYS A 152 12.19 12.36 -9.90
C LYS A 152 11.49 11.67 -11.09
N SER A 153 11.99 10.51 -11.52
CA SER A 153 11.41 9.78 -12.65
C SER A 153 10.03 9.16 -12.36
N ILE A 154 9.74 8.82 -11.09
CA ILE A 154 8.48 8.17 -10.72
C ILE A 154 7.37 9.18 -10.56
N SER A 155 7.66 10.35 -9.95
CA SER A 155 6.66 11.40 -9.82
C SER A 155 6.26 11.97 -11.17
N GLU A 156 7.20 12.17 -12.09
CA GLU A 156 6.92 12.64 -13.45
C GLU A 156 6.01 11.67 -14.23
N GLU A 157 6.21 10.35 -14.10
CA GLU A 157 5.38 9.33 -14.75
C GLU A 157 3.97 9.24 -14.17
N ILE A 158 3.79 9.54 -12.89
CA ILE A 158 2.46 9.53 -12.23
C ILE A 158 1.69 10.83 -12.55
N GLU A 159 2.39 11.95 -12.75
CA GLU A 159 1.79 13.26 -13.04
C GLU A 159 1.36 13.40 -14.52
N ASN A 160 1.90 12.61 -15.42
CA ASN A 160 1.52 12.54 -16.85
C ASN A 160 0.35 11.59 -17.09
#